data_952540fd3aee932083581e60faab851e
#
_entry.id   952540fd3aee932083581e60faab851e
#
_cell.length_a   1.000
_cell.length_b   1.000
_cell.length_c   1.000
_cell.angle_alpha   90.00
_cell.angle_beta   90.00
_cell.angle_gamma   90.00
#
_symmetry.space_group_name_H-M   'P 1'
#
loop_
_entity.id
_entity.type
_entity.pdbx_description
1 polymer ?
#
loop_
_entity_poly.entity_id
_entity_poly.type
_entity_poly.pdbx_seq_one_letter_code
_entity_poly.pdbx_strand_id
1 'polypeptide(L)'
;MERKKNTSLIVITDHTAYGDSAVRHGASLAVFFEASLIVISRFSFFTKNNPKPAESQEFRNILSEYEGKLKITVSDENFNPTQLHHFADRNNSIMFVIGVSRKSGETFFNRRRAIRFIKPSRLPVLAVGKEPPRDEHWQHVMISVGVQRREKEKALWAGYFNRFGGATVHLLHTVYKDEFLKINLAENLAFIDKLYNNLEIKSLMHEIRPRTDDLDNYAIAHAEHFNGSLLVVMTTTFKTFIDVVFGTREKHLIANKSSLPVLCINERDDLYVLCT
;
A
#
# COMPACT_ATOMS: atom_id res chain seq x y z
N MET A 1 -8.85 18.91 -7.61
CA MET A 1 -7.39 18.70 -7.64
C MET A 1 -7.02 18.38 -9.08
N GLU A 2 -6.32 19.28 -9.78
CA GLU A 2 -5.89 19.04 -11.15
C GLU A 2 -4.93 17.86 -11.19
N ARG A 3 -5.12 16.95 -12.16
CA ARG A 3 -4.16 15.87 -12.42
C ARG A 3 -2.79 16.49 -12.69
N LYS A 4 -1.81 16.27 -11.84
CA LYS A 4 -0.42 16.58 -12.21
C LYS A 4 -0.07 15.71 -13.43
N LYS A 5 0.09 16.34 -14.59
CA LYS A 5 0.63 15.69 -15.78
C LYS A 5 1.97 15.05 -15.40
N ASN A 6 2.19 13.77 -15.75
CA ASN A 6 3.41 12.97 -15.53
C ASN A 6 3.64 12.46 -14.10
N THR A 7 2.64 11.83 -13.48
CA THR A 7 2.86 11.02 -12.28
C THR A 7 3.48 9.67 -12.63
N SER A 8 4.20 9.08 -11.67
CA SER A 8 4.78 7.75 -11.83
C SER A 8 4.56 6.88 -10.60
N LEU A 9 4.64 5.55 -10.79
CA LEU A 9 4.82 4.58 -9.72
C LEU A 9 6.22 3.99 -9.82
N ILE A 10 6.81 3.63 -8.68
CA ILE A 10 8.11 2.96 -8.64
C ILE A 10 7.93 1.55 -8.10
N VAL A 11 8.36 0.57 -8.87
CA VAL A 11 8.45 -0.83 -8.45
C VAL A 11 9.90 -1.19 -8.17
N ILE A 12 10.15 -1.88 -7.06
CA ILE A 12 11.45 -2.46 -6.75
C ILE A 12 11.34 -3.97 -6.94
N THR A 13 12.12 -4.51 -7.89
CA THR A 13 12.14 -5.93 -8.21
C THR A 13 13.52 -6.54 -8.02
N ASP A 14 13.56 -7.80 -7.65
CA ASP A 14 14.75 -8.66 -7.65
C ASP A 14 14.62 -9.82 -8.63
N HIS A 15 13.61 -9.73 -9.52
CA HIS A 15 13.27 -10.75 -10.52
C HIS A 15 12.99 -12.15 -9.94
N THR A 16 12.64 -12.23 -8.66
CA THR A 16 12.02 -13.42 -8.06
C THR A 16 10.51 -13.41 -8.34
N ALA A 17 9.80 -14.51 -8.06
CA ALA A 17 8.35 -14.56 -8.19
C ALA A 17 7.62 -13.43 -7.42
N TYR A 18 8.18 -12.97 -6.29
CA TYR A 18 7.66 -11.82 -5.54
C TYR A 18 7.95 -10.49 -6.24
N GLY A 19 9.17 -10.33 -6.77
CA GLY A 19 9.57 -9.16 -7.52
C GLY A 19 8.77 -9.01 -8.80
N ASP A 20 8.55 -10.09 -9.53
CA ASP A 20 7.76 -10.10 -10.77
C ASP A 20 6.28 -9.83 -10.49
N SER A 21 5.72 -10.41 -9.41
CA SER A 21 4.38 -10.06 -8.93
C SER A 21 4.26 -8.57 -8.60
N ALA A 22 5.28 -7.97 -7.97
CA ALA A 22 5.29 -6.53 -7.71
C ALA A 22 5.27 -5.71 -9.01
N VAL A 23 6.02 -6.13 -10.04
CA VAL A 23 6.00 -5.47 -11.35
C VAL A 23 4.62 -5.57 -11.99
N ARG A 24 3.98 -6.74 -11.94
CA ARG A 24 2.63 -6.94 -12.49
C ARG A 24 1.57 -6.10 -11.76
N HIS A 25 1.61 -6.05 -10.43
CA HIS A 25 0.74 -5.17 -9.64
C HIS A 25 1.01 -3.68 -9.92
N GLY A 26 2.28 -3.29 -10.01
CA GLY A 26 2.68 -1.92 -10.34
C GLY A 26 2.23 -1.49 -11.72
N ALA A 27 2.32 -2.38 -12.73
CA ALA A 27 1.84 -2.11 -14.09
C ALA A 27 0.31 -1.96 -14.12
N SER A 28 -0.43 -2.86 -13.44
CA SER A 28 -1.88 -2.75 -13.29
C SER A 28 -2.30 -1.44 -12.62
N LEU A 29 -1.63 -1.04 -11.52
CA LEU A 29 -1.89 0.25 -10.86
C LEU A 29 -1.51 1.46 -11.70
N ALA A 30 -0.41 1.37 -12.46
CA ALA A 30 0.01 2.47 -13.33
C ALA A 30 -1.04 2.74 -14.43
N VAL A 31 -1.61 1.67 -15.01
CA VAL A 31 -2.75 1.79 -15.93
C VAL A 31 -3.96 2.38 -15.21
N PHE A 32 -4.29 1.87 -14.02
CA PHE A 32 -5.43 2.33 -13.22
C PHE A 32 -5.36 3.81 -12.87
N PHE A 33 -4.18 4.33 -12.51
CA PHE A 33 -3.95 5.73 -12.17
C PHE A 33 -3.55 6.62 -13.37
N GLU A 34 -3.47 6.05 -14.58
CA GLU A 34 -2.96 6.74 -15.79
C GLU A 34 -1.56 7.36 -15.55
N ALA A 35 -0.71 6.61 -14.86
CA ALA A 35 0.64 7.00 -14.49
C ALA A 35 1.67 6.19 -15.30
N SER A 36 2.92 6.64 -15.33
CA SER A 36 4.04 5.83 -15.85
C SER A 36 4.57 4.87 -14.78
N LEU A 37 5.24 3.82 -15.21
CA LEU A 37 5.90 2.84 -14.34
C LEU A 37 7.41 2.98 -14.43
N ILE A 38 8.08 3.08 -13.29
CA ILE A 38 9.54 3.03 -13.19
C ILE A 38 9.89 1.74 -12.45
N VAL A 39 10.69 0.89 -13.08
CA VAL A 39 11.15 -0.37 -12.49
C VAL A 39 12.61 -0.25 -12.08
N ILE A 40 12.90 -0.60 -10.83
CA ILE A 40 14.22 -0.56 -10.24
C ILE A 40 14.64 -1.98 -9.88
N SER A 41 15.70 -2.48 -10.52
CA SER A 41 16.23 -3.83 -10.32
C SER A 41 17.43 -3.86 -9.37
N ARG A 42 17.99 -2.71 -9.00
CA ARG A 42 19.18 -2.61 -8.13
C ARG A 42 18.87 -1.74 -6.91
N PHE A 43 18.64 -2.40 -5.78
CA PHE A 43 18.31 -1.74 -4.52
C PHE A 43 19.11 -2.35 -3.36
N SER A 44 19.64 -1.53 -2.49
CA SER A 44 20.48 -1.97 -1.38
C SER A 44 20.27 -1.12 -0.14
N PHE A 45 20.17 -1.74 1.02
CA PHE A 45 20.16 -1.02 2.31
C PHE A 45 21.55 -0.63 2.79
N PHE A 46 22.60 -1.38 2.43
CA PHE A 46 23.91 -1.28 3.09
C PHE A 46 25.11 -1.39 2.17
N THR A 47 25.00 -1.94 0.97
CA THR A 47 26.12 -2.19 0.07
C THR A 47 26.10 -1.27 -1.13
N LYS A 48 27.25 -0.66 -1.46
CA LYS A 48 27.39 0.17 -2.66
C LYS A 48 27.35 -0.66 -3.96
N ASN A 49 27.78 -1.91 -3.89
CA ASN A 49 27.82 -2.82 -5.03
C ASN A 49 26.80 -3.94 -4.85
N ASN A 50 25.62 -3.77 -5.44
CA ASN A 50 24.64 -4.84 -5.59
C ASN A 50 24.64 -5.24 -7.07
N PRO A 51 25.04 -6.49 -7.44
CA PRO A 51 25.00 -6.91 -8.83
C PRO A 51 23.55 -6.83 -9.35
N LYS A 52 23.39 -6.48 -10.62
CA LYS A 52 22.08 -6.50 -11.27
C LYS A 52 21.61 -7.97 -11.28
N PRO A 53 20.45 -8.28 -10.71
CA PRO A 53 19.90 -9.63 -10.80
C PRO A 53 19.57 -9.95 -12.28
N ALA A 54 19.67 -11.23 -12.65
CA ALA A 54 19.27 -11.66 -13.97
C ALA A 54 17.75 -11.46 -14.14
N GLU A 55 17.37 -10.90 -15.27
CA GLU A 55 15.95 -10.69 -15.61
C GLU A 55 15.25 -12.04 -15.77
N SER A 56 14.11 -12.19 -15.09
CA SER A 56 13.27 -13.37 -15.23
C SER A 56 12.55 -13.40 -16.59
N GLN A 57 12.12 -14.58 -17.04
CA GLN A 57 11.26 -14.68 -18.22
C GLN A 57 9.92 -14.00 -17.99
N GLU A 58 9.38 -14.12 -16.77
CA GLU A 58 8.12 -13.47 -16.40
C GLU A 58 8.21 -11.94 -16.48
N PHE A 59 9.32 -11.35 -16.04
CA PHE A 59 9.54 -9.92 -16.19
C PHE A 59 9.48 -9.46 -17.67
N ARG A 60 10.14 -10.19 -18.57
CA ARG A 60 10.08 -9.89 -20.00
C ARG A 60 8.66 -10.04 -20.56
N ASN A 61 7.93 -11.06 -20.12
CA ASN A 61 6.54 -11.26 -20.52
C ASN A 61 5.67 -10.08 -20.09
N ILE A 62 5.84 -9.58 -18.85
CA ILE A 62 5.10 -8.41 -18.35
C ILE A 62 5.43 -7.17 -19.22
N LEU A 63 6.69 -6.91 -19.50
CA LEU A 63 7.07 -5.76 -20.34
C LEU A 63 6.40 -5.84 -21.71
N SER A 64 6.40 -7.01 -22.34
CA SER A 64 5.75 -7.23 -23.65
C SER A 64 4.22 -7.06 -23.59
N GLU A 65 3.57 -7.53 -22.52
CA GLU A 65 2.11 -7.42 -22.33
C GLU A 65 1.63 -5.95 -22.25
N TYR A 66 2.46 -5.10 -21.66
CA TYR A 66 2.15 -3.67 -21.47
C TYR A 66 2.78 -2.75 -22.53
N GLU A 67 3.48 -3.32 -23.54
CA GLU A 67 4.05 -2.55 -24.64
C GLU A 67 2.95 -1.77 -25.39
N GLY A 68 3.20 -0.50 -25.63
CA GLY A 68 2.22 0.42 -26.25
C GLY A 68 1.03 0.82 -25.39
N LYS A 69 0.81 0.19 -24.22
CA LYS A 69 -0.29 0.51 -23.29
C LYS A 69 0.17 1.35 -22.12
N LEU A 70 1.40 1.18 -21.68
CA LEU A 70 1.97 1.80 -20.50
C LEU A 70 3.41 2.26 -20.76
N LYS A 71 3.73 3.49 -20.38
CA LYS A 71 5.12 3.95 -20.39
C LYS A 71 5.88 3.29 -19.24
N ILE A 72 6.74 2.32 -19.54
CA ILE A 72 7.62 1.65 -18.58
C ILE A 72 9.06 2.12 -18.78
N THR A 73 9.73 2.49 -17.71
CA THR A 73 11.16 2.84 -17.69
C THR A 73 11.88 1.90 -16.74
N VAL A 74 12.85 1.15 -17.22
CA VAL A 74 13.70 0.30 -16.38
C VAL A 74 14.97 1.05 -16.04
N SER A 75 15.27 1.21 -14.75
CA SER A 75 16.49 1.88 -14.27
C SER A 75 17.54 0.86 -13.86
N ASP A 76 18.74 1.02 -14.42
CA ASP A 76 19.92 0.23 -14.06
C ASP A 76 20.74 0.85 -12.91
N GLU A 77 20.31 2.01 -12.41
CA GLU A 77 20.96 2.67 -11.28
C GLU A 77 20.79 1.86 -9.99
N ASN A 78 21.83 1.88 -9.14
CA ASN A 78 21.76 1.25 -7.83
C ASN A 78 21.32 2.28 -6.78
N PHE A 79 20.19 2.05 -6.15
CA PHE A 79 19.62 2.95 -5.17
C PHE A 79 19.74 2.40 -3.74
N ASN A 80 20.07 3.29 -2.81
CA ASN A 80 19.74 3.09 -1.41
C ASN A 80 18.41 3.81 -1.07
N PRO A 81 17.82 3.60 0.12
CA PRO A 81 16.53 4.21 0.47
C PRO A 81 16.48 5.72 0.31
N THR A 82 17.51 6.45 0.76
CA THR A 82 17.56 7.92 0.68
C THR A 82 17.62 8.41 -0.78
N GLN A 83 18.50 7.81 -1.59
CA GLN A 83 18.60 8.13 -3.01
C GLN A 83 17.30 7.84 -3.75
N LEU A 84 16.64 6.75 -3.40
CA LEU A 84 15.37 6.35 -4.01
C LEU A 84 14.25 7.36 -3.69
N HIS A 85 14.17 7.88 -2.47
CA HIS A 85 13.19 8.92 -2.13
C HIS A 85 13.42 10.20 -2.92
N HIS A 86 14.68 10.67 -3.04
CA HIS A 86 15.00 11.83 -3.88
C HIS A 86 14.70 11.57 -5.36
N PHE A 87 14.94 10.36 -5.84
CA PHE A 87 14.59 9.98 -7.21
C PHE A 87 13.08 9.99 -7.42
N ALA A 88 12.30 9.47 -6.46
CA ALA A 88 10.85 9.48 -6.49
C ALA A 88 10.28 10.90 -6.54
N ASP A 89 10.81 11.82 -5.73
CA ASP A 89 10.40 13.23 -5.72
C ASP A 89 10.63 13.89 -7.09
N ARG A 90 11.81 13.66 -7.71
CA ARG A 90 12.14 14.21 -9.03
C ARG A 90 11.26 13.67 -10.17
N ASN A 91 10.75 12.45 -10.02
CA ASN A 91 9.89 11.80 -11.00
C ASN A 91 8.40 11.94 -10.71
N ASN A 92 8.00 12.79 -9.76
CA ASN A 92 6.61 12.94 -9.30
C ASN A 92 5.96 11.60 -8.96
N SER A 93 6.70 10.72 -8.32
CA SER A 93 6.20 9.39 -7.96
C SER A 93 5.19 9.50 -6.84
N ILE A 94 4.11 8.72 -6.94
CA ILE A 94 3.00 8.75 -5.99
C ILE A 94 2.98 7.53 -5.06
N MET A 95 3.69 6.46 -5.39
CA MET A 95 3.66 5.20 -4.65
C MET A 95 4.87 4.33 -4.97
N PHE A 96 5.31 3.55 -3.99
CA PHE A 96 6.22 2.42 -4.18
C PHE A 96 5.46 1.11 -4.19
N VAL A 97 5.94 0.12 -4.97
CA VAL A 97 5.42 -1.26 -4.97
C VAL A 97 6.58 -2.22 -4.69
N ILE A 98 6.40 -3.13 -3.74
CA ILE A 98 7.40 -4.11 -3.33
C ILE A 98 6.81 -5.51 -3.18
N GLY A 99 7.53 -6.53 -3.61
CA GLY A 99 7.18 -7.92 -3.36
C GLY A 99 7.71 -8.38 -2.01
N VAL A 100 6.85 -8.88 -1.12
CA VAL A 100 7.21 -9.23 0.26
C VAL A 100 7.01 -10.71 0.53
N SER A 101 8.08 -11.40 0.96
CA SER A 101 8.02 -12.79 1.38
C SER A 101 7.87 -12.93 2.90
N ARG A 102 7.19 -14.01 3.30
CA ARG A 102 7.10 -14.45 4.69
C ARG A 102 8.40 -15.09 5.17
N LYS A 103 9.13 -15.75 4.27
CA LYS A 103 10.39 -16.44 4.55
C LYS A 103 11.58 -15.58 4.15
N SER A 104 12.68 -15.77 4.85
CA SER A 104 13.94 -15.13 4.50
C SER A 104 14.58 -15.85 3.32
N GLY A 105 15.16 -15.11 2.38
CA GLY A 105 15.88 -15.66 1.23
C GLY A 105 15.05 -15.90 -0.04
N GLU A 106 13.73 -15.80 0.01
CA GLU A 106 12.88 -15.96 -1.19
C GLU A 106 12.81 -14.70 -2.05
N THR A 107 13.01 -13.55 -1.45
CA THR A 107 13.06 -12.24 -2.12
C THR A 107 13.90 -11.27 -1.30
N PHE A 108 14.29 -10.16 -1.91
CA PHE A 108 15.00 -9.07 -1.25
C PHE A 108 14.21 -8.52 -0.05
N PHE A 109 12.90 -8.31 -0.20
CA PHE A 109 12.03 -7.80 0.86
C PHE A 109 11.39 -8.93 1.68
N ASN A 110 12.14 -9.49 2.65
CA ASN A 110 11.48 -10.18 3.74
C ASN A 110 10.75 -9.18 4.66
N ARG A 111 9.89 -9.67 5.59
CA ARG A 111 9.11 -8.84 6.51
C ARG A 111 9.91 -7.74 7.21
N ARG A 112 11.14 -8.02 7.67
CA ARG A 112 11.98 -7.06 8.42
C ARG A 112 12.49 -5.95 7.50
N ARG A 113 12.96 -6.29 6.31
CA ARG A 113 13.46 -5.33 5.32
C ARG A 113 12.30 -4.48 4.76
N ALA A 114 11.15 -5.08 4.51
CA ALA A 114 9.96 -4.37 4.07
C ALA A 114 9.54 -3.30 5.10
N ILE A 115 9.41 -3.66 6.38
CA ILE A 115 9.08 -2.67 7.43
C ILE A 115 10.14 -1.57 7.55
N ARG A 116 11.43 -1.92 7.43
CA ARG A 116 12.50 -0.92 7.44
C ARG A 116 12.42 0.06 6.27
N PHE A 117 11.92 -0.39 5.12
CA PHE A 117 11.67 0.46 3.97
C PHE A 117 10.37 1.28 4.11
N ILE A 118 9.28 0.65 4.56
CA ILE A 118 7.96 1.27 4.68
C ILE A 118 7.96 2.40 5.72
N LYS A 119 8.48 2.16 6.94
CA LYS A 119 8.38 3.10 8.06
C LYS A 119 8.91 4.52 7.79
N PRO A 120 10.06 4.72 7.15
CA PRO A 120 10.54 6.07 6.82
C PRO A 120 9.99 6.62 5.51
N SER A 121 9.17 5.88 4.78
CA SER A 121 8.69 6.30 3.46
C SER A 121 7.69 7.44 3.57
N ARG A 122 7.91 8.50 2.78
CA ARG A 122 6.93 9.59 2.61
C ARG A 122 5.82 9.22 1.64
N LEU A 123 6.10 8.31 0.70
CA LEU A 123 5.11 7.80 -0.23
C LEU A 123 4.49 6.53 0.34
N PRO A 124 3.21 6.27 0.05
CA PRO A 124 2.62 4.97 0.32
C PRO A 124 3.41 3.84 -0.31
N VAL A 125 3.40 2.69 0.36
CA VAL A 125 4.08 1.50 -0.12
C VAL A 125 3.07 0.37 -0.24
N LEU A 126 2.84 -0.10 -1.45
CA LEU A 126 2.06 -1.31 -1.70
C LEU A 126 2.95 -2.53 -1.52
N ALA A 127 2.62 -3.35 -0.54
CA ALA A 127 3.23 -4.65 -0.29
C ALA A 127 2.37 -5.75 -0.90
N VAL A 128 2.97 -6.58 -1.77
CA VAL A 128 2.28 -7.69 -2.45
C VAL A 128 2.97 -9.02 -2.19
N GLY A 129 2.22 -10.10 -2.23
CA GLY A 129 2.74 -11.47 -2.19
C GLY A 129 3.28 -11.91 -3.55
N LYS A 130 3.42 -13.23 -3.73
CA LYS A 130 3.88 -13.83 -5.00
C LYS A 130 2.77 -14.02 -6.04
N GLU A 131 1.51 -13.97 -5.62
CA GLU A 131 0.38 -14.17 -6.52
C GLU A 131 0.18 -12.93 -7.40
N PRO A 132 -0.14 -13.12 -8.68
CA PRO A 132 -0.46 -12.00 -9.56
C PRO A 132 -1.74 -11.31 -9.11
N PRO A 133 -1.97 -10.11 -9.61
CA PRO A 133 -3.22 -9.44 -9.38
C PRO A 133 -4.40 -10.27 -9.92
N ARG A 134 -5.60 -10.19 -9.32
CA ARG A 134 -6.84 -10.85 -9.75
C ARG A 134 -7.54 -10.02 -10.84
N ASP A 135 -8.44 -10.58 -11.63
CA ASP A 135 -9.06 -9.90 -12.78
C ASP A 135 -9.87 -8.63 -12.42
N GLU A 136 -10.52 -8.57 -11.28
CA GLU A 136 -11.26 -7.39 -10.80
C GLU A 136 -10.44 -6.55 -9.82
N HIS A 137 -9.26 -6.13 -10.26
CA HIS A 137 -8.34 -5.40 -9.40
C HIS A 137 -8.90 -4.06 -8.98
N TRP A 138 -8.61 -3.73 -7.73
CA TRP A 138 -8.81 -2.42 -7.14
C TRP A 138 -10.28 -1.99 -7.04
N GLN A 139 -11.26 -2.89 -7.33
CA GLN A 139 -12.69 -2.57 -7.29
C GLN A 139 -13.27 -2.54 -5.86
N HIS A 140 -12.64 -3.20 -4.92
CA HIS A 140 -13.10 -3.28 -3.54
C HIS A 140 -11.95 -3.00 -2.57
N VAL A 141 -11.92 -1.78 -2.03
CA VAL A 141 -10.87 -1.31 -1.13
C VAL A 141 -11.37 -1.34 0.30
N MET A 142 -10.68 -2.06 1.17
CA MET A 142 -11.01 -2.15 2.59
C MET A 142 -10.17 -1.19 3.42
N ILE A 143 -10.79 -0.51 4.37
CA ILE A 143 -10.12 0.21 5.44
C ILE A 143 -10.77 -0.11 6.78
N SER A 144 -9.98 -0.32 7.81
CA SER A 144 -10.46 -0.35 9.18
C SER A 144 -10.62 1.08 9.70
N VAL A 145 -11.66 1.36 10.46
CA VAL A 145 -11.85 2.67 11.10
C VAL A 145 -11.83 2.47 12.62
N GLY A 146 -10.78 2.94 13.26
CA GLY A 146 -10.59 2.92 14.70
C GLY A 146 -10.82 4.28 15.34
N VAL A 147 -10.41 4.41 16.61
CA VAL A 147 -10.63 5.59 17.45
C VAL A 147 -9.56 6.66 17.31
N GLN A 148 -8.46 6.39 16.58
CA GLN A 148 -7.34 7.33 16.48
C GLN A 148 -7.57 8.32 15.33
N ARG A 149 -7.34 9.62 15.59
CA ARG A 149 -7.55 10.71 14.60
C ARG A 149 -6.75 10.52 13.30
N ARG A 150 -5.52 10.01 13.40
CA ARG A 150 -4.62 9.79 12.25
C ARG A 150 -5.13 8.76 11.24
N GLU A 151 -6.10 7.93 11.61
CA GLU A 151 -6.66 6.93 10.70
C GLU A 151 -7.43 7.53 9.52
N LYS A 152 -7.71 8.82 9.55
CA LYS A 152 -8.40 9.55 8.48
C LYS A 152 -7.60 9.62 7.17
N GLU A 153 -6.28 9.55 7.23
CA GLU A 153 -5.43 9.62 6.02
C GLU A 153 -5.63 8.42 5.09
N LYS A 154 -5.88 7.23 5.64
CA LYS A 154 -6.18 6.06 4.80
C LYS A 154 -7.49 6.20 4.03
N ALA A 155 -8.46 6.96 4.56
CA ALA A 155 -9.70 7.26 3.87
C ALA A 155 -9.48 8.09 2.59
N LEU A 156 -8.52 9.02 2.60
CA LEU A 156 -8.14 9.77 1.40
C LEU A 156 -7.59 8.86 0.32
N TRP A 157 -6.69 7.93 0.69
CA TRP A 157 -6.12 6.98 -0.26
C TRP A 157 -7.15 5.99 -0.80
N ALA A 158 -8.02 5.46 0.05
CA ALA A 158 -9.13 4.62 -0.40
C ALA A 158 -10.07 5.39 -1.35
N GLY A 159 -10.32 6.67 -1.06
CA GLY A 159 -11.10 7.56 -1.92
C GLY A 159 -10.48 7.77 -3.30
N TYR A 160 -9.14 7.77 -3.43
CA TYR A 160 -8.51 7.84 -4.75
C TYR A 160 -8.83 6.63 -5.63
N PHE A 161 -8.88 5.43 -5.06
CA PHE A 161 -9.28 4.23 -5.81
C PHE A 161 -10.73 4.33 -6.31
N ASN A 162 -11.64 4.90 -5.53
CA ASN A 162 -12.98 5.19 -6.02
C ASN A 162 -12.97 6.22 -7.15
N ARG A 163 -12.28 7.35 -6.95
CA ARG A 163 -12.28 8.47 -7.90
C ARG A 163 -11.67 8.13 -9.25
N PHE A 164 -10.61 7.32 -9.29
CA PHE A 164 -9.90 6.98 -10.53
C PHE A 164 -10.42 5.71 -11.20
N GLY A 165 -10.99 4.78 -10.44
CA GLY A 165 -11.43 3.49 -10.97
C GLY A 165 -12.82 3.04 -10.54
N GLY A 166 -13.58 3.89 -9.83
CA GLY A 166 -14.94 3.55 -9.41
C GLY A 166 -15.01 2.52 -8.28
N ALA A 167 -13.90 2.26 -7.57
CA ALA A 167 -13.83 1.26 -6.51
C ALA A 167 -14.85 1.54 -5.39
N THR A 168 -15.45 0.50 -4.84
CA THR A 168 -16.25 0.59 -3.62
C THR A 168 -15.34 0.55 -2.39
N VAL A 169 -15.47 1.51 -1.49
CA VAL A 169 -14.70 1.54 -0.24
C VAL A 169 -15.50 0.88 0.88
N HIS A 170 -14.94 -0.17 1.49
CA HIS A 170 -15.52 -0.87 2.64
C HIS A 170 -14.92 -0.32 3.93
N LEU A 171 -15.75 0.34 4.74
CA LEU A 171 -15.40 0.90 6.04
C LEU A 171 -15.71 -0.14 7.13
N LEU A 172 -14.68 -0.77 7.68
CA LEU A 172 -14.81 -1.79 8.71
C LEU A 172 -14.60 -1.16 10.09
N HIS A 173 -15.59 -1.22 10.97
CA HIS A 173 -15.49 -0.71 12.34
C HIS A 173 -16.07 -1.69 13.35
N THR A 174 -15.69 -1.56 14.62
CA THR A 174 -16.27 -2.35 15.72
C THR A 174 -17.08 -1.48 16.64
N VAL A 175 -17.83 -2.11 17.55
CA VAL A 175 -18.57 -1.44 18.60
C VAL A 175 -17.77 -1.49 19.89
N TYR A 176 -17.56 -0.34 20.50
CA TYR A 176 -16.93 -0.22 21.82
C TYR A 176 -18.00 -0.14 22.92
N LYS A 177 -17.69 -0.66 24.11
CA LYS A 177 -18.54 -0.49 25.30
C LYS A 177 -18.26 0.82 26.02
N ASP A 178 -17.02 1.27 25.96
CA ASP A 178 -16.54 2.51 26.58
C ASP A 178 -17.09 3.73 25.82
N GLU A 179 -17.66 4.70 26.53
CA GLU A 179 -18.28 5.88 25.92
C GLU A 179 -17.27 6.80 25.23
N PHE A 180 -16.06 6.95 25.79
CA PHE A 180 -15.02 7.77 25.17
C PHE A 180 -14.56 7.19 23.83
N LEU A 181 -14.39 5.87 23.77
CA LEU A 181 -14.05 5.17 22.52
C LEU A 181 -15.17 5.24 21.50
N LYS A 182 -16.44 5.17 21.92
CA LYS A 182 -17.60 5.34 21.04
C LYS A 182 -17.63 6.73 20.42
N ILE A 183 -17.42 7.79 21.22
CA ILE A 183 -17.41 9.17 20.74
C ILE A 183 -16.30 9.36 19.70
N ASN A 184 -15.08 8.94 20.00
CA ASN A 184 -13.95 9.05 19.06
C ASN A 184 -14.17 8.28 17.74
N LEU A 185 -14.75 7.09 17.82
CA LEU A 185 -15.11 6.33 16.62
C LEU A 185 -16.18 7.06 15.81
N ALA A 186 -17.24 7.54 16.46
CA ALA A 186 -18.34 8.28 15.81
C ALA A 186 -17.82 9.54 15.12
N GLU A 187 -16.91 10.31 15.75
CA GLU A 187 -16.26 11.47 15.12
C GLU A 187 -15.45 11.10 13.88
N ASN A 188 -14.70 9.97 13.92
CA ASN A 188 -13.93 9.52 12.79
C ASN A 188 -14.83 9.05 11.64
N LEU A 189 -15.89 8.30 11.93
CA LEU A 189 -16.86 7.85 10.94
C LEU A 189 -17.61 9.04 10.32
N ALA A 190 -18.07 9.99 11.14
CA ALA A 190 -18.75 11.20 10.65
C ALA A 190 -17.83 12.06 9.75
N PHE A 191 -16.54 12.14 10.09
CA PHE A 191 -15.58 12.84 9.23
C PHE A 191 -15.43 12.13 7.87
N ILE A 192 -15.26 10.81 7.86
CA ILE A 192 -15.10 10.03 6.62
C ILE A 192 -16.38 10.10 5.79
N ASP A 193 -17.56 9.98 6.41
CA ASP A 193 -18.84 10.09 5.74
C ASP A 193 -19.00 11.46 5.06
N LYS A 194 -18.75 12.55 5.80
CA LYS A 194 -18.77 13.90 5.23
C LYS A 194 -17.79 14.08 4.08
N LEU A 195 -16.55 13.54 4.21
CA LEU A 195 -15.54 13.59 3.16
C LEU A 195 -16.03 12.85 1.91
N TYR A 196 -16.57 11.66 2.08
CA TYR A 196 -16.98 10.80 0.97
C TYR A 196 -18.25 11.32 0.28
N ASN A 197 -19.21 11.85 1.04
CA ASN A 197 -20.37 12.52 0.46
C ASN A 197 -19.99 13.75 -0.35
N ASN A 198 -19.06 14.58 0.14
CA ASN A 198 -18.58 15.75 -0.59
C ASN A 198 -17.79 15.41 -1.86
N LEU A 199 -17.18 14.25 -1.92
CA LEU A 199 -16.37 13.78 -3.05
C LEU A 199 -17.12 12.75 -3.92
N GLU A 200 -18.39 12.45 -3.62
CA GLU A 200 -19.22 11.44 -4.30
C GLU A 200 -18.58 10.05 -4.34
N ILE A 201 -17.87 9.69 -3.25
CA ILE A 201 -17.19 8.40 -3.12
C ILE A 201 -18.18 7.33 -2.66
N LYS A 202 -18.28 6.24 -3.44
CA LYS A 202 -19.09 5.08 -3.07
C LYS A 202 -18.46 4.31 -1.91
N SER A 203 -19.15 4.24 -0.78
CA SER A 203 -18.68 3.49 0.39
C SER A 203 -19.79 2.62 0.99
N LEU A 204 -19.36 1.54 1.66
CA LEU A 204 -20.20 0.64 2.43
C LEU A 204 -19.65 0.52 3.84
N MET A 205 -20.48 0.78 4.83
CA MET A 205 -20.10 0.69 6.24
C MET A 205 -20.46 -0.69 6.79
N HIS A 206 -19.51 -1.32 7.49
CA HIS A 206 -19.66 -2.65 8.07
C HIS A 206 -19.31 -2.63 9.55
N GLU A 207 -20.32 -2.85 10.39
CA GLU A 207 -20.10 -3.15 11.80
C GLU A 207 -19.63 -4.60 11.93
N ILE A 208 -18.43 -4.79 12.47
CA ILE A 208 -17.84 -6.11 12.67
C ILE A 208 -17.56 -6.35 14.15
N ARG A 209 -17.56 -7.63 14.55
CA ARG A 209 -17.28 -8.04 15.93
C ARG A 209 -16.10 -9.02 15.95
N PRO A 210 -14.88 -8.52 15.77
CA PRO A 210 -13.71 -9.37 15.81
C PRO A 210 -13.49 -9.92 17.23
N ARG A 211 -12.86 -11.08 17.32
CA ARG A 211 -12.48 -11.66 18.62
C ARG A 211 -11.36 -10.88 19.32
N THR A 212 -10.63 -10.07 18.57
CA THR A 212 -9.55 -9.21 19.03
C THR A 212 -9.78 -7.81 18.44
N ASP A 213 -9.21 -6.78 19.05
CA ASP A 213 -9.31 -5.40 18.57
C ASP A 213 -8.49 -5.15 17.29
N ASP A 214 -7.98 -6.19 16.64
CA ASP A 214 -7.20 -6.11 15.42
C ASP A 214 -8.08 -6.18 14.16
N LEU A 215 -8.67 -5.04 13.81
CA LEU A 215 -9.56 -4.88 12.67
C LEU A 215 -8.88 -5.17 11.33
N ASP A 216 -7.58 -4.88 11.19
CA ASP A 216 -6.87 -5.10 9.93
C ASP A 216 -6.63 -6.60 9.69
N ASN A 217 -6.28 -7.37 10.72
CA ASN A 217 -6.19 -8.82 10.60
C ASN A 217 -7.57 -9.45 10.35
N TYR A 218 -8.62 -8.91 10.94
CA TYR A 218 -9.99 -9.33 10.62
C TYR A 218 -10.32 -9.08 9.15
N ALA A 219 -10.01 -7.89 8.62
CA ALA A 219 -10.22 -7.55 7.22
C ALA A 219 -9.51 -8.52 6.26
N ILE A 220 -8.25 -8.87 6.54
CA ILE A 220 -7.50 -9.85 5.73
C ILE A 220 -8.15 -11.24 5.79
N ALA A 221 -8.53 -11.69 6.98
CA ALA A 221 -9.12 -13.02 7.17
C ALA A 221 -10.50 -13.17 6.48
N HIS A 222 -11.20 -12.07 6.29
CA HIS A 222 -12.55 -12.03 5.71
C HIS A 222 -12.59 -11.26 4.38
N ALA A 223 -11.45 -11.07 3.72
CA ALA A 223 -11.37 -10.31 2.47
C ALA A 223 -12.32 -10.84 1.39
N GLU A 224 -12.46 -12.16 1.28
CA GLU A 224 -13.39 -12.79 0.32
C GLU A 224 -14.85 -12.43 0.60
N HIS A 225 -15.26 -12.30 1.88
CA HIS A 225 -16.61 -11.88 2.26
C HIS A 225 -16.95 -10.46 1.77
N PHE A 226 -15.95 -9.59 1.70
CA PHE A 226 -16.08 -8.21 1.21
C PHE A 226 -15.71 -8.06 -0.27
N ASN A 227 -15.40 -9.13 -0.98
CA ASN A 227 -14.78 -9.13 -2.30
C ASN A 227 -13.51 -8.25 -2.33
N GLY A 228 -12.82 -8.12 -1.18
CA GLY A 228 -11.72 -7.20 -0.98
C GLY A 228 -10.53 -7.51 -1.87
N SER A 229 -10.10 -6.52 -2.64
CA SER A 229 -8.93 -6.59 -3.53
C SER A 229 -7.70 -5.86 -2.97
N LEU A 230 -7.90 -4.98 -1.98
CA LEU A 230 -6.86 -4.18 -1.35
C LEU A 230 -7.23 -3.86 0.10
N LEU A 231 -6.27 -3.94 1.01
CA LEU A 231 -6.38 -3.38 2.36
C LEU A 231 -5.47 -2.16 2.48
N VAL A 232 -6.02 -1.02 2.94
CA VAL A 232 -5.24 0.19 3.25
C VAL A 232 -5.06 0.31 4.75
N VAL A 233 -3.80 0.42 5.20
CA VAL A 233 -3.44 0.47 6.61
C VAL A 233 -2.56 1.67 6.94
N MET A 234 -2.73 2.22 8.15
CA MET A 234 -1.76 3.17 8.70
C MET A 234 -0.62 2.40 9.37
N THR A 235 0.61 2.78 9.06
CA THR A 235 1.77 2.24 9.77
C THR A 235 2.05 3.05 11.02
N THR A 236 2.36 2.37 12.12
CA THR A 236 2.72 3.03 13.38
C THR A 236 4.15 3.59 13.28
N THR A 237 4.27 4.91 13.33
CA THR A 237 5.56 5.62 13.35
C THR A 237 6.22 5.53 14.72
N PHE A 238 5.44 5.38 15.80
CA PHE A 238 5.96 5.33 17.16
C PHE A 238 6.43 3.93 17.54
N LYS A 239 7.70 3.84 17.86
CA LYS A 239 8.29 2.66 18.50
C LYS A 239 7.88 2.65 19.97
N THR A 240 6.85 1.93 20.33
CA THR A 240 6.74 1.48 21.72
C THR A 240 7.78 0.39 21.96
N PHE A 241 8.33 0.32 23.18
CA PHE A 241 9.33 -0.69 23.54
C PHE A 241 8.81 -2.12 23.27
N ILE A 242 7.51 -2.32 23.36
CA ILE A 242 6.79 -3.56 23.06
C ILE A 242 6.86 -3.93 21.57
N ASP A 243 6.75 -2.96 20.66
CA ASP A 243 6.84 -3.19 19.19
C ASP A 243 8.22 -3.66 18.74
N VAL A 244 9.27 -3.28 19.48
CA VAL A 244 10.65 -3.69 19.21
C VAL A 244 10.88 -5.14 19.60
N VAL A 245 10.28 -5.60 20.69
CA VAL A 245 10.52 -6.93 21.29
C VAL A 245 9.64 -8.01 20.63
N PHE A 246 8.36 -7.75 20.37
CA PHE A 246 7.40 -8.76 19.91
C PHE A 246 7.10 -8.78 18.41
N GLY A 247 7.74 -7.90 17.65
CA GLY A 247 7.47 -7.79 16.22
C GLY A 247 6.20 -6.97 15.97
N THR A 248 6.29 -6.12 14.94
CA THR A 248 5.22 -5.18 14.64
C THR A 248 4.03 -5.91 14.01
N ARG A 249 2.81 -5.48 14.37
CA ARG A 249 1.54 -5.91 13.76
C ARG A 249 1.61 -5.88 12.22
N GLU A 250 2.21 -4.84 11.67
CA GLU A 250 2.36 -4.64 10.23
C GLU A 250 3.12 -5.77 9.53
N LYS A 251 4.07 -6.46 10.22
CA LYS A 251 4.82 -7.58 9.63
C LYS A 251 3.91 -8.75 9.21
N HIS A 252 2.82 -8.96 9.94
CA HIS A 252 1.86 -10.02 9.63
C HIS A 252 0.93 -9.59 8.50
N LEU A 253 0.56 -8.32 8.44
CA LEU A 253 -0.32 -7.76 7.42
C LEU A 253 0.35 -7.75 6.04
N ILE A 254 1.56 -7.17 5.92
CA ILE A 254 2.27 -7.01 4.63
C ILE A 254 2.73 -8.32 3.99
N ALA A 255 2.77 -9.41 4.74
CA ALA A 255 3.08 -10.75 4.24
C ALA A 255 2.00 -11.72 4.73
N ASN A 256 0.75 -11.43 4.46
CA ASN A 256 -0.40 -12.23 4.86
C ASN A 256 -0.51 -13.53 4.06
N LYS A 257 -1.31 -14.48 4.58
CA LYS A 257 -1.48 -15.80 3.93
C LYS A 257 -2.32 -15.75 2.66
N SER A 258 -3.26 -14.81 2.61
CA SER A 258 -4.19 -14.66 1.49
C SER A 258 -3.56 -13.98 0.28
N SER A 259 -2.28 -13.56 0.36
CA SER A 259 -1.60 -12.76 -0.66
C SER A 259 -2.37 -11.49 -1.04
N LEU A 260 -3.25 -11.01 -0.14
CA LEU A 260 -3.98 -9.77 -0.34
C LEU A 260 -3.00 -8.60 -0.37
N PRO A 261 -3.03 -7.75 -1.39
CA PRO A 261 -2.26 -6.51 -1.42
C PRO A 261 -2.56 -5.61 -0.22
N VAL A 262 -1.52 -5.02 0.37
CA VAL A 262 -1.64 -4.12 1.51
C VAL A 262 -0.94 -2.79 1.21
N LEU A 263 -1.71 -1.72 1.15
CA LEU A 263 -1.20 -0.37 0.99
C LEU A 263 -0.89 0.23 2.36
N CYS A 264 0.39 0.41 2.63
CA CYS A 264 0.89 0.98 3.87
C CYS A 264 1.08 2.49 3.73
N ILE A 265 0.45 3.25 4.62
CA ILE A 265 0.50 4.71 4.64
C ILE A 265 1.13 5.16 5.96
N ASN A 266 2.09 6.08 5.87
CA ASN A 266 2.65 6.75 7.03
C ASN A 266 1.94 8.07 7.26
N GLU A 267 1.83 8.45 8.53
CA GLU A 267 1.34 9.76 8.94
C GLU A 267 2.22 10.86 8.34
N ARG A 268 1.59 11.89 7.80
CA ARG A 268 2.27 13.03 7.18
C ARG A 268 1.90 14.31 7.92
N ASP A 269 2.84 14.86 8.66
CA ASP A 269 2.66 16.11 9.41
C ASP A 269 2.38 17.31 8.48
N ASP A 270 2.85 17.25 7.23
CA ASP A 270 2.71 18.31 6.24
C ASP A 270 1.31 18.40 5.61
N LEU A 271 0.46 17.37 5.76
CA LEU A 271 -0.92 17.42 5.27
C LEU A 271 -1.86 18.22 6.17
N TYR A 272 -1.53 18.36 7.46
CA TYR A 272 -2.35 19.11 8.40
C TYR A 272 -2.26 20.63 8.24
N VAL A 273 -1.22 21.12 7.57
CA VAL A 273 -1.02 22.57 7.31
C VAL A 273 -1.95 23.09 6.21
N LEU A 274 -2.55 22.21 5.40
CA LEU A 274 -3.43 22.59 4.31
C LEU A 274 -4.92 22.61 4.69
N CYS A 275 -5.27 22.28 5.92
CA CYS A 275 -6.64 22.22 6.43
C CYS A 275 -6.95 23.26 7.53
N THR A 276 -6.06 24.23 7.78
CA THR A 276 -6.28 25.38 8.66
C THR A 276 -6.47 26.69 7.76
#